data_40361fb523eeec81a714db5fe288f46a
#
_entry.id   40361fb523eeec81a714db5fe288f46a
#
_cell.length_a   1.000
_cell.length_b   1.000
_cell.length_c   1.000
_cell.angle_alpha   90.00
_cell.angle_beta   90.00
_cell.angle_gamma   90.00
#
_symmetry.space_group_name_H-M   'P 1'
#
loop_
_entity.id
_entity.type
_entity.pdbx_description
1 polymer ?
#
loop_
_entity_poly.entity_id
_entity_poly.type
_entity_poly.pdbx_seq_one_letter_code
_entity_poly.pdbx_strand_id
1 'polypeptide(L)'
;MPDLDIREGDLESFSQKLSDLSATINKIASLPRNLSYVQLAMEGGSAPAQATYAGEHMEDQLLALKTSLWHLADDIQIAAVEFQATEDINQQAIREIMANTPAPCPPVGPSKGE
;
A
#
# COMPACT_ATOMS: atom_id res chain seq x y z
N MET A 1 18.88 14.57 3.03
CA MET A 1 17.57 14.02 2.67
C MET A 1 17.70 12.53 2.44
N PRO A 2 16.89 11.78 3.12
CA PRO A 2 16.94 10.34 2.87
C PRO A 2 16.54 10.07 1.43
N ASP A 3 17.31 9.26 0.80
CA ASP A 3 17.00 8.85 -0.55
C ASP A 3 15.77 7.95 -0.54
N LEU A 4 14.87 8.20 -1.46
CA LEU A 4 13.75 7.33 -1.65
C LEU A 4 14.24 6.16 -2.50
N ASP A 5 14.70 5.13 -1.83
CA ASP A 5 15.23 3.96 -2.51
C ASP A 5 14.12 2.91 -2.63
N ILE A 6 13.38 2.98 -3.72
CA ILE A 6 12.33 2.01 -4.01
C ILE A 6 12.93 0.94 -4.89
N ARG A 7 13.05 -0.25 -4.34
CA ARG A 7 13.57 -1.39 -5.09
C ARG A 7 12.43 -2.11 -5.78
N GLU A 8 12.80 -2.90 -6.77
CA GLU A 8 11.84 -3.76 -7.42
C GLU A 8 11.14 -4.63 -6.40
N GLY A 9 9.84 -4.62 -6.42
CA GLY A 9 9.02 -5.41 -5.52
C GLY A 9 8.68 -4.74 -4.19
N ASP A 10 9.28 -3.59 -3.86
CA ASP A 10 8.98 -2.91 -2.60
C ASP A 10 7.54 -2.47 -2.51
N LEU A 11 7.00 -1.90 -3.60
CA LEU A 11 5.62 -1.45 -3.63
C LEU A 11 4.65 -2.63 -3.58
N GLU A 12 4.96 -3.69 -4.29
CA GLU A 12 4.13 -4.90 -4.27
C GLU A 12 4.12 -5.53 -2.89
N SER A 13 5.28 -5.57 -2.25
CA SER A 13 5.40 -6.09 -0.89
C SER A 13 4.60 -5.25 0.10
N PHE A 14 4.67 -3.93 -0.04
CA PHE A 14 3.92 -3.02 0.81
C PHE A 14 2.41 -3.19 0.59
N SER A 15 1.99 -3.29 -0.66
CA SER A 15 0.59 -3.52 -1.00
C SER A 15 0.10 -4.84 -0.38
N GLN A 16 0.91 -5.89 -0.44
CA GLN A 16 0.55 -7.17 0.13
C GLN A 16 0.39 -7.07 1.65
N LYS A 17 1.28 -6.34 2.31
CA LYS A 17 1.19 -6.14 3.75
C LYS A 17 -0.09 -5.39 4.13
N LEU A 18 -0.49 -4.40 3.34
CA LEU A 18 -1.74 -3.68 3.57
C LEU A 18 -2.95 -4.59 3.37
N SER A 19 -2.92 -5.45 2.36
CA SER A 19 -3.98 -6.43 2.15
C SER A 19 -4.07 -7.41 3.31
N ASP A 20 -2.94 -7.87 3.81
CA ASP A 20 -2.89 -8.78 4.96
C ASP A 20 -3.43 -8.10 6.21
N LEU A 21 -3.09 -6.83 6.41
CA LEU A 21 -3.61 -6.05 7.52
C LEU A 21 -5.13 -5.89 7.40
N SER A 22 -5.61 -5.61 6.20
CA SER A 22 -7.05 -5.52 5.94
C SER A 22 -7.75 -6.82 6.29
N ALA A 23 -7.18 -7.96 5.90
CA ALA A 23 -7.73 -9.27 6.23
C ALA A 23 -7.74 -9.50 7.73
N THR A 24 -6.69 -9.09 8.42
CA THR A 24 -6.62 -9.21 9.88
C THR A 24 -7.71 -8.37 10.55
N ILE A 25 -7.90 -7.14 10.06
CA ILE A 25 -8.96 -6.27 10.59
C ILE A 25 -10.33 -6.91 10.34
N ASN A 26 -10.52 -7.54 9.20
CA ASN A 26 -11.77 -8.21 8.91
C ASN A 26 -12.07 -9.33 9.94
N LYS A 27 -11.03 -10.04 10.36
CA LYS A 27 -11.18 -11.08 11.37
C LYS A 27 -11.56 -10.50 12.72
N ILE A 28 -10.93 -9.42 13.13
CA ILE A 28 -11.20 -8.83 14.44
C ILE A 28 -12.45 -7.96 14.44
N ALA A 29 -12.94 -7.55 13.27
CA ALA A 29 -14.12 -6.69 13.19
C ALA A 29 -15.38 -7.38 13.71
N SER A 30 -15.38 -8.71 13.74
CA SER A 30 -16.51 -9.46 14.27
C SER A 30 -16.48 -9.56 15.80
N LEU A 31 -15.33 -9.28 16.43
CA LEU A 31 -15.20 -9.41 17.88
C LEU A 31 -16.13 -8.47 18.65
N PRO A 32 -16.34 -7.21 18.24
CA PRO A 32 -17.25 -6.33 18.95
C PRO A 32 -18.68 -6.86 19.05
N ARG A 33 -19.09 -7.75 18.15
CA ARG A 33 -20.40 -8.39 18.22
C ARG A 33 -20.57 -9.16 19.50
N ASN A 34 -19.49 -9.63 20.09
CA ASN A 34 -19.54 -10.39 21.33
C ASN A 34 -20.03 -9.54 22.48
N LEU A 35 -20.01 -8.20 22.35
CA LEU A 35 -20.56 -7.31 23.34
C LEU A 35 -22.07 -7.48 23.51
N SER A 36 -22.75 -8.04 22.52
CA SER A 36 -24.17 -8.35 22.65
C SER A 36 -24.43 -9.39 23.71
N TYR A 37 -23.47 -10.22 24.07
CA TYR A 37 -23.58 -11.20 25.13
C TYR A 37 -23.63 -10.57 26.51
N VAL A 38 -23.28 -9.29 26.62
CA VAL A 38 -23.38 -8.55 27.90
C VAL A 38 -24.81 -8.59 28.40
N GLN A 39 -25.79 -8.62 27.50
CA GLN A 39 -27.19 -8.68 27.88
C GLN A 39 -27.49 -9.94 28.68
N LEU A 40 -26.81 -11.02 28.41
CA LEU A 40 -26.99 -12.27 29.16
C LEU A 40 -26.33 -12.22 30.54
N ALA A 41 -25.25 -11.45 30.66
CA ALA A 41 -24.50 -11.34 31.90
C ALA A 41 -25.01 -10.22 32.79
N MET A 42 -25.59 -9.16 32.21
CA MET A 42 -26.05 -8.00 32.94
C MET A 42 -27.49 -7.70 32.55
N GLU A 43 -28.41 -8.36 33.20
CA GLU A 43 -29.84 -8.14 32.94
C GLU A 43 -30.29 -6.85 33.58
N GLY A 44 -31.14 -6.12 32.87
CA GLY A 44 -31.70 -4.86 33.34
C GLY A 44 -30.76 -3.68 33.06
N GLY A 45 -31.34 -2.49 33.20
CA GLY A 45 -30.58 -1.27 32.96
C GLY A 45 -30.27 -1.03 31.47
N SER A 46 -29.50 0.01 31.25
CA SER A 46 -29.14 0.44 29.88
C SER A 46 -27.76 -0.04 29.44
N ALA A 47 -26.98 -0.64 30.33
CA ALA A 47 -25.62 -1.07 30.02
C ALA A 47 -25.55 -2.07 28.88
N PRO A 48 -26.40 -3.12 28.83
CA PRO A 48 -26.36 -4.05 27.71
C PRO A 48 -26.64 -3.40 26.37
N ALA A 49 -27.61 -2.49 26.31
CA ALA A 49 -27.93 -1.80 25.06
C ALA A 49 -26.76 -0.90 24.63
N GLN A 50 -26.16 -0.20 25.59
CA GLN A 50 -25.00 0.64 25.29
C GLN A 50 -23.81 -0.17 24.85
N ALA A 51 -23.59 -1.34 25.44
CA ALA A 51 -22.51 -2.23 25.02
C ALA A 51 -22.74 -2.72 23.59
N THR A 52 -23.97 -3.08 23.25
CA THR A 52 -24.30 -3.51 21.90
C THR A 52 -24.08 -2.37 20.90
N TYR A 53 -24.50 -1.17 21.24
CA TYR A 53 -24.27 0.01 20.42
C TYR A 53 -22.80 0.27 20.21
N ALA A 54 -22.01 0.19 21.27
CA ALA A 54 -20.56 0.39 21.17
C ALA A 54 -19.94 -0.65 20.27
N GLY A 55 -20.37 -1.91 20.41
CA GLY A 55 -19.89 -2.99 19.57
C GLY A 55 -20.19 -2.78 18.09
N GLU A 56 -21.42 -2.38 17.81
CA GLU A 56 -21.81 -2.09 16.42
C GLU A 56 -21.01 -0.94 15.85
N HIS A 57 -20.82 0.10 16.62
CA HIS A 57 -20.05 1.26 16.19
C HIS A 57 -18.60 0.88 15.94
N MET A 58 -17.99 0.09 16.81
CA MET A 58 -16.64 -0.39 16.62
C MET A 58 -16.51 -1.28 15.39
N GLU A 59 -17.50 -2.14 15.18
CA GLU A 59 -17.50 -3.00 13.99
C GLU A 59 -17.54 -2.15 12.73
N ASP A 60 -18.43 -1.16 12.69
CA ASP A 60 -18.55 -0.27 11.53
C ASP A 60 -17.25 0.47 11.28
N GLN A 61 -16.59 0.96 12.34
CA GLN A 61 -15.31 1.65 12.22
C GLN A 61 -14.22 0.73 11.70
N LEU A 62 -14.19 -0.50 12.20
CA LEU A 62 -13.19 -1.47 11.75
C LEU A 62 -13.40 -1.88 10.30
N LEU A 63 -14.64 -2.05 9.90
CA LEU A 63 -14.96 -2.39 8.51
C LEU A 63 -14.64 -1.23 7.57
N ALA A 64 -14.88 0.01 8.02
CA ALA A 64 -14.50 1.18 7.24
C ALA A 64 -12.99 1.26 7.09
N LEU A 65 -12.24 0.99 8.16
CA LEU A 65 -10.78 0.96 8.11
C LEU A 65 -10.29 -0.15 7.18
N LYS A 66 -10.89 -1.34 7.28
CA LYS A 66 -10.55 -2.45 6.39
C LYS A 66 -10.71 -2.05 4.93
N THR A 67 -11.84 -1.43 4.60
CA THR A 67 -12.12 -1.00 3.23
C THR A 67 -11.12 0.05 2.77
N SER A 68 -10.78 1.00 3.63
CA SER A 68 -9.79 2.03 3.30
C SER A 68 -8.42 1.44 3.04
N LEU A 69 -8.01 0.48 3.87
CA LEU A 69 -6.72 -0.20 3.69
C LEU A 69 -6.70 -1.01 2.41
N TRP A 70 -7.82 -1.66 2.11
CA TRP A 70 -7.91 -2.46 0.89
C TRP A 70 -7.79 -1.57 -0.36
N HIS A 71 -8.47 -0.42 -0.36
CA HIS A 71 -8.36 0.54 -1.46
C HIS A 71 -6.95 1.07 -1.57
N LEU A 72 -6.32 1.39 -0.43
CA LEU A 72 -4.95 1.87 -0.45
C LEU A 72 -4.01 0.82 -1.02
N ALA A 73 -4.19 -0.44 -0.63
CA ALA A 73 -3.39 -1.54 -1.16
C ALA A 73 -3.54 -1.65 -2.68
N ASP A 74 -4.77 -1.54 -3.15
CA ASP A 74 -5.06 -1.60 -4.58
C ASP A 74 -4.41 -0.44 -5.31
N ASP A 75 -4.52 0.77 -4.77
CA ASP A 75 -3.91 1.97 -5.35
C ASP A 75 -2.39 1.83 -5.42
N ILE A 76 -1.78 1.29 -4.38
CA ILE A 76 -0.34 1.09 -4.35
C ILE A 76 0.07 0.04 -5.39
N GLN A 77 -0.73 -1.00 -5.55
CA GLN A 77 -0.44 -2.01 -6.56
C GLN A 77 -0.51 -1.42 -7.96
N ILE A 78 -1.50 -0.58 -8.23
CA ILE A 78 -1.60 0.12 -9.51
C ILE A 78 -0.38 1.01 -9.71
N ALA A 79 0.00 1.76 -8.68
CA ALA A 79 1.18 2.62 -8.75
C ALA A 79 2.46 1.80 -9.01
N ALA A 80 2.56 0.60 -8.42
CA ALA A 80 3.70 -0.26 -8.63
C ALA A 80 3.79 -0.71 -10.08
N VAL A 81 2.67 -1.07 -10.68
CA VAL A 81 2.62 -1.48 -12.09
C VAL A 81 3.03 -0.30 -12.99
N GLU A 82 2.50 0.88 -12.70
CA GLU A 82 2.84 2.07 -13.48
C GLU A 82 4.30 2.45 -13.32
N PHE A 83 4.83 2.33 -12.11
CA PHE A 83 6.24 2.60 -11.84
C PHE A 83 7.12 1.63 -12.64
N GLN A 84 6.80 0.34 -12.62
CA GLN A 84 7.56 -0.67 -13.35
C GLN A 84 7.49 -0.39 -14.85
N ALA A 85 6.32 -0.07 -15.37
CA ALA A 85 6.17 0.26 -16.79
C ALA A 85 7.00 1.47 -17.16
N THR A 86 7.02 2.50 -16.32
CA THR A 86 7.82 3.69 -16.55
C THR A 86 9.31 3.36 -16.54
N GLU A 87 9.74 2.53 -15.60
CA GLU A 87 11.13 2.10 -15.54
C GLU A 87 11.54 1.35 -16.80
N ASP A 88 10.68 0.45 -17.26
CA ASP A 88 10.94 -0.32 -18.46
C ASP A 88 11.05 0.57 -19.68
N ILE A 89 10.15 1.54 -19.81
CA ILE A 89 10.17 2.49 -20.91
C ILE A 89 11.46 3.32 -20.86
N ASN A 90 11.82 3.78 -19.68
CA ASN A 90 13.04 4.58 -19.51
C ASN A 90 14.29 3.78 -19.85
N GLN A 91 14.35 2.52 -19.42
CA GLN A 91 15.47 1.66 -19.76
C GLN A 91 15.56 1.43 -21.26
N GLN A 92 14.42 1.18 -21.90
CA GLN A 92 14.39 0.99 -23.34
C GLN A 92 14.83 2.25 -24.07
N ALA A 93 14.33 3.40 -23.64
CA ALA A 93 14.71 4.68 -24.24
C ALA A 93 16.22 4.92 -24.13
N ILE A 94 16.79 4.62 -22.96
CA ILE A 94 18.23 4.76 -22.75
C ILE A 94 18.99 3.83 -23.66
N ARG A 95 18.54 2.58 -23.77
CA ARG A 95 19.19 1.61 -24.66
C ARG A 95 19.15 2.04 -26.12
N GLU A 96 18.02 2.59 -26.55
CA GLU A 96 17.86 3.07 -27.90
C GLU A 96 18.77 4.27 -28.17
N ILE A 97 18.88 5.18 -27.22
CA ILE A 97 19.78 6.31 -27.34
C ILE A 97 21.22 5.83 -27.44
N MET A 98 21.61 4.90 -26.60
CA MET A 98 22.96 4.35 -26.62
C MET A 98 23.26 3.61 -27.90
N ALA A 99 22.28 2.87 -28.44
CA ALA A 99 22.46 2.12 -29.67
C ALA A 99 22.54 3.02 -30.89
N ASN A 100 21.82 4.15 -30.87
CA ASN A 100 21.74 5.05 -32.01
C ASN A 100 22.71 6.20 -31.94
N THR A 101 23.34 6.41 -30.77
CA THR A 101 24.32 7.45 -30.62
C THR A 101 25.62 7.03 -31.29
N PRO A 102 26.21 7.89 -32.10
CA PRO A 102 27.53 7.60 -32.65
C PRO A 102 28.52 7.31 -31.53
N ALA A 103 29.50 6.56 -31.81
CA ALA A 103 30.52 6.23 -30.83
C ALA A 103 30.90 7.51 -30.09
N PRO A 104 30.88 7.46 -28.74
CA PRO A 104 31.17 8.66 -27.97
C PRO A 104 32.52 9.18 -28.40
N CYS A 105 32.54 10.46 -28.63
CA CYS A 105 33.79 11.09 -28.92
C CYS A 105 34.72 10.81 -27.75
N PRO A 106 35.91 10.33 -28.03
CA PRO A 106 36.87 10.23 -26.97
C PRO A 106 37.02 11.60 -26.38
N PRO A 107 37.18 11.68 -25.10
CA PRO A 107 37.33 12.96 -24.48
C PRO A 107 38.41 13.70 -25.25
N VAL A 108 37.98 14.79 -25.79
CA VAL A 108 38.89 15.60 -26.52
C VAL A 108 39.84 16.10 -25.51
N GLY A 109 40.92 15.49 -25.51
CA GLY A 109 41.97 16.01 -24.72
C GLY A 109 42.23 17.38 -25.21
N PRO A 110 42.96 18.04 -24.50
CA PRO A 110 43.37 19.34 -24.91
C PRO A 110 44.04 19.17 -26.21
N SER A 111 43.91 18.96 -26.89
CA SER A 111 44.20 18.71 -27.83
C SER A 111 44.52 18.67 -28.63
N LYS A 112 44.59 18.47 -28.92
CA LYS A 112 44.84 18.28 -29.67
C LYS A 112 44.84 19.04 -30.45
N GLY A 113 45.24 19.64 -30.28
CA GLY A 113 45.26 20.21 -30.84
C GLY A 113 44.81 20.68 -31.54
N GLU A 114 44.65 20.65 -31.63
CA GLU A 114 44.40 20.96 -32.25
C GLU A 114 44.25 21.60 -32.22
#